data_3cd224d4039a6a453fcdbdad9fb3dd74
#
_entry.id   3cd224d4039a6a453fcdbdad9fb3dd74
#
_cell.length_a   1.000
_cell.length_b   1.000
_cell.length_c   1.000
_cell.angle_alpha   90.00
_cell.angle_beta   90.00
_cell.angle_gamma   90.00
#
_symmetry.space_group_name_H-M   'P 1'
#
loop_
_entity.id
_entity.type
_entity.pdbx_description
1 polymer ?
#
loop_
_entity_poly.entity_id
_entity_poly.type
_entity_poly.pdbx_seq_one_letter_code
_entity_poly.pdbx_strand_id
1 'polypeptide(L)'
;MNDVSLEKVANSILPDLNEMNTPWLKIIETADDLRSAVLQMRRKSFGGDLKALPEDAKLSDYEDALDRHYFKSALKSLNANNPATRYLKDYLALEIDHRNIMNILEADSIGITSDDIVKMLLPGGKILPARAFSSIAAGGRNALMDVLRTSSKFDMGHFEGLLEQVAKSRSLDSVCLLY
;
A
#
# COMPACT_ATOMS: atom_id res chain seq x y z
N MET A 1 -6.53 -12.95 -20.35
CA MET A 1 -7.38 -12.13 -19.47
C MET A 1 -8.51 -13.02 -19.00
N ASN A 2 -8.62 -13.26 -17.70
CA ASN A 2 -9.76 -14.03 -17.17
C ASN A 2 -11.00 -13.14 -17.28
N ASP A 3 -11.97 -13.56 -18.11
CA ASP A 3 -13.31 -12.96 -18.20
C ASP A 3 -14.03 -13.18 -16.86
N VAL A 4 -13.78 -12.30 -15.89
CA VAL A 4 -14.55 -12.28 -14.64
C VAL A 4 -15.84 -11.54 -14.98
N SER A 5 -16.97 -12.24 -15.00
CA SER A 5 -18.26 -11.62 -15.27
C SER A 5 -18.60 -10.53 -14.24
N LEU A 6 -19.20 -9.43 -14.67
CA LEU A 6 -19.70 -8.34 -13.81
C LEU A 6 -20.55 -8.87 -12.63
N GLU A 7 -21.30 -9.93 -12.85
CA GLU A 7 -22.09 -10.61 -11.82
C GLU A 7 -21.20 -11.22 -10.71
N LYS A 8 -20.07 -11.82 -11.06
CA LYS A 8 -19.09 -12.32 -10.08
C LYS A 8 -18.47 -11.19 -9.27
N VAL A 9 -18.15 -10.07 -9.92
CA VAL A 9 -17.61 -8.88 -9.22
C VAL A 9 -18.66 -8.31 -8.27
N ALA A 10 -19.91 -8.13 -8.73
CA ALA A 10 -21.01 -7.63 -7.91
C ALA A 10 -21.28 -8.52 -6.68
N ASN A 11 -21.20 -9.85 -6.84
CA ASN A 11 -21.41 -10.81 -5.75
C ASN A 11 -20.22 -10.91 -4.78
N SER A 12 -19.03 -10.47 -5.17
CA SER A 12 -17.87 -10.42 -4.28
C SER A 12 -17.79 -9.15 -3.43
N ILE A 13 -18.59 -8.12 -3.75
CA ILE A 13 -18.70 -6.91 -2.95
C ILE A 13 -19.63 -7.17 -1.76
N LEU A 14 -19.15 -6.88 -0.55
CA LEU A 14 -19.85 -7.17 0.70
C LEU A 14 -21.27 -6.52 0.71
N PRO A 15 -22.35 -7.30 0.94
CA PRO A 15 -23.74 -6.83 0.84
C PRO A 15 -24.11 -5.69 1.80
N ASP A 16 -23.50 -5.66 2.98
CA ASP A 16 -23.81 -4.69 4.05
C ASP A 16 -23.35 -3.25 3.74
N LEU A 17 -22.68 -3.06 2.63
CA LEU A 17 -22.23 -1.75 2.17
C LEU A 17 -23.09 -1.22 1.01
N ASN A 18 -24.31 -1.70 0.83
CA ASN A 18 -25.15 -1.43 -0.33
C ASN A 18 -25.30 0.06 -0.66
N GLU A 19 -25.56 0.92 0.32
CA GLU A 19 -25.67 2.36 0.07
C GLU A 19 -24.33 3.01 -0.32
N MET A 20 -23.22 2.51 0.22
CA MET A 20 -21.87 2.97 -0.12
C MET A 20 -21.38 2.40 -1.45
N ASN A 21 -21.79 1.19 -1.80
CA ASN A 21 -21.33 0.48 -2.99
C ASN A 21 -22.13 0.83 -4.26
N THR A 22 -23.39 1.26 -4.15
CA THR A 22 -24.21 1.62 -5.30
C THR A 22 -23.51 2.56 -6.30
N PRO A 23 -22.79 3.63 -5.87
CA PRO A 23 -22.06 4.48 -6.80
C PRO A 23 -20.89 3.76 -7.49
N TRP A 24 -20.27 2.78 -6.84
CA TRP A 24 -19.17 2.01 -7.39
C TRP A 24 -19.64 1.00 -8.41
N LEU A 25 -20.70 0.24 -8.08
CA LEU A 25 -21.34 -0.70 -8.99
C LEU A 25 -21.77 0.01 -10.28
N LYS A 26 -22.37 1.19 -10.16
CA LYS A 26 -22.75 1.98 -11.32
C LYS A 26 -21.58 2.40 -12.19
N ILE A 27 -20.43 2.75 -11.59
CA ILE A 27 -19.20 3.06 -12.34
C ILE A 27 -18.70 1.81 -13.08
N ILE A 28 -18.67 0.64 -12.40
CA ILE A 28 -18.23 -0.62 -12.99
C ILE A 28 -19.14 -1.05 -14.13
N GLU A 29 -20.46 -0.90 -13.98
CA GLU A 29 -21.46 -1.24 -14.99
C GLU A 29 -21.41 -0.34 -16.23
N THR A 30 -21.02 0.92 -16.07
CA THR A 30 -21.09 1.93 -17.14
C THR A 30 -19.75 2.29 -17.74
N ALA A 31 -18.66 1.80 -17.20
CA ALA A 31 -17.32 2.06 -17.72
C ALA A 31 -16.91 1.03 -18.77
N ASP A 32 -16.48 1.50 -19.93
CA ASP A 32 -16.00 0.64 -21.02
C ASP A 32 -14.62 0.05 -20.73
N ASP A 33 -13.81 0.77 -19.95
CA ASP A 33 -12.46 0.38 -19.59
C ASP A 33 -12.05 1.00 -18.23
N LEU A 34 -10.86 0.63 -17.72
CA LEU A 34 -10.31 1.14 -16.47
C LEU A 34 -10.19 2.68 -16.48
N ARG A 35 -9.81 3.27 -17.60
CA ARG A 35 -9.65 4.71 -17.74
C ARG A 35 -10.98 5.43 -17.64
N SER A 36 -12.01 4.94 -18.31
CA SER A 36 -13.37 5.51 -18.24
C SER A 36 -13.94 5.39 -16.83
N ALA A 37 -13.67 4.29 -16.12
CA ALA A 37 -14.02 4.14 -14.71
C ALA A 37 -13.35 5.21 -13.85
N VAL A 38 -12.04 5.40 -13.98
CA VAL A 38 -11.26 6.42 -13.24
C VAL A 38 -11.77 7.83 -13.54
N LEU A 39 -12.13 8.13 -14.78
CA LEU A 39 -12.71 9.41 -15.15
C LEU A 39 -14.05 9.68 -14.45
N GLN A 40 -14.87 8.66 -14.25
CA GLN A 40 -16.12 8.75 -13.48
C GLN A 40 -15.83 8.94 -11.96
N MET A 41 -14.73 8.40 -11.47
CA MET A 41 -14.28 8.56 -10.08
C MET A 41 -13.75 9.96 -9.74
N ARG A 42 -13.51 10.84 -10.71
CA ARG A 42 -12.94 12.19 -10.51
C ARG A 42 -13.68 13.05 -9.49
N ARG A 43 -14.95 12.80 -9.26
CA ARG A 43 -15.77 13.51 -8.27
C ARG A 43 -15.63 12.96 -6.85
N LYS A 44 -14.88 11.87 -6.65
CA LYS A 44 -14.58 11.28 -5.35
C LYS A 44 -13.34 11.94 -4.74
N SER A 45 -13.16 11.82 -3.43
CA SER A 45 -12.05 12.43 -2.68
C SER A 45 -10.67 12.02 -3.21
N PHE A 46 -10.52 10.77 -3.65
CA PHE A 46 -9.28 10.21 -4.23
C PHE A 46 -9.13 10.50 -5.73
N GLY A 47 -10.15 11.03 -6.38
CA GLY A 47 -10.14 11.28 -7.83
C GLY A 47 -9.06 12.26 -8.29
N GLY A 48 -8.58 13.13 -7.41
CA GLY A 48 -7.47 14.03 -7.66
C GLY A 48 -6.14 13.29 -7.85
N ASP A 49 -5.85 12.32 -6.99
CA ASP A 49 -4.62 11.54 -7.05
C ASP A 49 -4.62 10.62 -8.29
N LEU A 50 -5.77 10.00 -8.61
CA LEU A 50 -5.92 9.20 -9.83
C LEU A 50 -5.80 10.03 -11.11
N LYS A 51 -6.28 11.27 -11.11
CA LYS A 51 -6.18 12.17 -12.27
C LYS A 51 -4.75 12.56 -12.60
N ALA A 52 -3.87 12.57 -11.61
CA ALA A 52 -2.46 12.90 -11.78
C ALA A 52 -1.67 11.79 -12.49
N LEU A 53 -2.22 10.59 -12.61
CA LEU A 53 -1.58 9.48 -13.28
C LEU A 53 -1.51 9.70 -14.80
N PRO A 54 -0.41 9.24 -15.46
CA PRO A 54 -0.24 9.34 -16.90
C PRO A 54 -1.29 8.50 -17.66
N GLU A 55 -1.40 8.74 -18.96
CA GLU A 55 -2.40 8.07 -19.80
C GLU A 55 -2.16 6.57 -19.98
N ASP A 56 -0.91 6.16 -19.91
CA ASP A 56 -0.42 4.79 -20.03
C ASP A 56 -0.23 4.10 -18.67
N ALA A 57 -0.78 4.69 -17.58
CA ALA A 57 -0.69 4.13 -16.25
C ALA A 57 -1.22 2.69 -16.21
N LYS A 58 -0.47 1.82 -15.54
CA LYS A 58 -0.83 0.43 -15.32
C LYS A 58 -1.77 0.30 -14.13
N LEU A 59 -2.40 -0.87 -13.97
CA LEU A 59 -3.26 -1.15 -12.83
C LEU A 59 -2.55 -0.90 -11.49
N SER A 60 -1.29 -1.31 -11.38
CA SER A 60 -0.46 -1.08 -10.19
C SER A 60 -0.30 0.40 -9.82
N ASP A 61 -0.18 1.29 -10.82
CA ASP A 61 -0.08 2.74 -10.56
C ASP A 61 -1.37 3.30 -9.93
N TYR A 62 -2.53 2.76 -10.33
CA TYR A 62 -3.82 3.11 -9.73
C TYR A 62 -3.95 2.57 -8.31
N GLU A 63 -3.50 1.33 -8.06
CA GLU A 63 -3.49 0.72 -6.73
C GLU A 63 -2.60 1.52 -5.78
N ASP A 64 -1.39 1.85 -6.18
CA ASP A 64 -0.44 2.67 -5.41
C ASP A 64 -1.00 4.07 -5.10
N ALA A 65 -1.68 4.69 -6.05
CA ALA A 65 -2.28 6.00 -5.86
C ALA A 65 -3.46 5.95 -4.87
N LEU A 66 -4.29 4.91 -4.94
CA LEU A 66 -5.40 4.69 -4.01
C LEU A 66 -4.91 4.37 -2.59
N ASP A 67 -3.91 3.51 -2.45
CA ASP A 67 -3.31 3.18 -1.15
C ASP A 67 -2.70 4.43 -0.50
N ARG A 68 -1.95 5.21 -1.27
CA ARG A 68 -1.38 6.47 -0.80
C ARG A 68 -2.45 7.47 -0.37
N HIS A 69 -3.53 7.60 -1.14
CA HIS A 69 -4.67 8.43 -0.78
C HIS A 69 -5.33 7.95 0.52
N TYR A 70 -5.57 6.64 0.63
CA TYR A 70 -6.19 6.03 1.80
C TYR A 70 -5.39 6.33 3.07
N PHE A 71 -4.12 5.98 3.12
CA PHE A 71 -3.29 6.18 4.31
C PHE A 71 -3.12 7.65 4.67
N LYS A 72 -2.91 8.53 3.68
CA LYS A 72 -2.83 9.97 3.88
C LYS A 72 -4.13 10.53 4.48
N SER A 73 -5.27 10.13 3.96
CA SER A 73 -6.58 10.57 4.41
C SER A 73 -6.92 10.02 5.80
N ALA A 74 -6.62 8.75 6.06
CA ALA A 74 -6.82 8.11 7.34
C ALA A 74 -5.96 8.77 8.44
N LEU A 75 -4.67 8.96 8.21
CA LEU A 75 -3.77 9.64 9.14
C LEU A 75 -4.21 11.09 9.41
N LYS A 76 -4.72 11.78 8.39
CA LYS A 76 -5.25 13.14 8.53
C LYS A 76 -6.53 13.19 9.36
N SER A 77 -7.42 12.22 9.19
CA SER A 77 -8.68 12.15 9.94
C SER A 77 -8.47 11.86 11.44
N LEU A 78 -7.34 11.24 11.79
CA LEU A 78 -6.97 10.87 13.16
C LEU A 78 -6.23 12.00 13.91
N ASN A 79 -6.64 13.24 13.71
CA ASN A 79 -5.99 14.40 14.37
C ASN A 79 -6.52 14.72 15.77
N ALA A 80 -7.51 13.99 16.28
CA ALA A 80 -8.04 14.23 17.63
C ALA A 80 -7.04 13.81 18.72
N ASN A 81 -6.92 14.64 19.76
CA ASN A 81 -5.97 14.44 20.86
C ASN A 81 -6.48 13.49 21.96
N ASN A 82 -7.24 12.45 21.61
CA ASN A 82 -7.67 11.44 22.57
C ASN A 82 -6.82 10.16 22.47
N PRO A 83 -6.74 9.35 23.54
CA PRO A 83 -5.92 8.14 23.57
C PRO A 83 -6.27 7.13 22.46
N ALA A 84 -7.56 6.90 22.21
CA ALA A 84 -8.01 5.93 21.19
C ALA A 84 -7.53 6.33 19.79
N THR A 85 -7.67 7.62 19.43
CA THR A 85 -7.18 8.15 18.14
C THR A 85 -5.67 8.03 18.03
N ARG A 86 -4.93 8.21 19.14
CA ARG A 86 -3.48 8.06 19.16
C ARG A 86 -3.08 6.61 18.90
N TYR A 87 -3.73 5.65 19.56
CA TYR A 87 -3.51 4.22 19.31
C TYR A 87 -3.77 3.83 17.86
N LEU A 88 -4.89 4.29 17.31
CA LEU A 88 -5.24 3.99 15.91
C LEU A 88 -4.25 4.61 14.93
N LYS A 89 -3.79 5.84 15.19
CA LYS A 89 -2.75 6.49 14.39
C LYS A 89 -1.43 5.73 14.45
N ASP A 90 -1.07 5.24 15.63
CA ASP A 90 0.12 4.43 15.84
C ASP A 90 0.05 3.10 15.10
N TYR A 91 -1.11 2.46 15.14
CA TYR A 91 -1.38 1.23 14.38
C TYR A 91 -1.26 1.45 12.88
N LEU A 92 -1.91 2.50 12.33
CA LEU A 92 -1.80 2.81 10.90
C LEU A 92 -0.36 3.12 10.46
N ALA A 93 0.42 3.78 11.31
CA ALA A 93 1.80 4.07 11.00
C ALA A 93 2.67 2.79 10.98
N LEU A 94 2.39 1.81 11.84
CA LEU A 94 3.02 0.50 11.80
C LEU A 94 2.59 -0.30 10.56
N GLU A 95 1.32 -0.25 10.19
CA GLU A 95 0.81 -0.88 8.96
C GLU A 95 1.51 -0.32 7.71
N ILE A 96 1.75 1.00 7.66
CA ILE A 96 2.53 1.64 6.60
C ILE A 96 3.97 1.09 6.57
N ASP A 97 4.62 0.99 7.73
CA ASP A 97 5.98 0.45 7.80
C ASP A 97 6.04 -1.00 7.33
N HIS A 98 5.08 -1.83 7.76
CA HIS A 98 4.97 -3.22 7.33
C HIS A 98 4.83 -3.33 5.81
N ARG A 99 3.88 -2.60 5.21
CA ARG A 99 3.70 -2.58 3.75
C ARG A 99 4.96 -2.13 3.02
N ASN A 100 5.63 -1.09 3.51
CA ASN A 100 6.87 -0.62 2.92
C ASN A 100 7.99 -1.67 2.98
N ILE A 101 8.14 -2.37 4.11
CA ILE A 101 9.11 -3.45 4.26
C ILE A 101 8.81 -4.58 3.25
N MET A 102 7.54 -5.01 3.17
CA MET A 102 7.13 -6.06 2.24
C MET A 102 7.38 -5.65 0.79
N ASN A 103 6.97 -4.45 0.40
CA ASN A 103 7.18 -3.95 -0.96
C ASN A 103 8.66 -3.92 -1.34
N ILE A 104 9.56 -3.51 -0.43
CA ILE A 104 11.00 -3.48 -0.68
C ILE A 104 11.55 -4.91 -0.85
N LEU A 105 11.15 -5.84 0.02
CA LEU A 105 11.62 -7.23 -0.04
C LEU A 105 11.13 -7.94 -1.31
N GLU A 106 9.89 -7.71 -1.71
CA GLU A 106 9.33 -8.25 -2.96
C GLU A 106 10.03 -7.64 -4.18
N ALA A 107 10.17 -6.31 -4.21
CA ALA A 107 10.83 -5.60 -5.29
C ALA A 107 12.28 -6.07 -5.51
N ASP A 108 13.02 -6.26 -4.41
CA ASP A 108 14.39 -6.79 -4.44
C ASP A 108 14.43 -8.21 -5.04
N SER A 109 13.41 -9.03 -4.75
CA SER A 109 13.33 -10.40 -5.23
C SER A 109 13.06 -10.54 -6.74
N ILE A 110 12.35 -9.57 -7.35
CA ILE A 110 11.92 -9.58 -8.74
C ILE A 110 12.62 -8.53 -9.62
N GLY A 111 13.56 -7.75 -9.05
CA GLY A 111 14.41 -6.81 -9.77
C GLY A 111 13.67 -5.58 -10.30
N ILE A 112 12.75 -5.01 -9.51
CA ILE A 112 12.05 -3.75 -9.84
C ILE A 112 13.05 -2.57 -9.80
N THR A 113 12.82 -1.56 -10.64
CA THR A 113 13.67 -0.37 -10.68
C THR A 113 13.53 0.48 -9.43
N SER A 114 14.60 1.20 -9.04
CA SER A 114 14.58 2.09 -7.86
C SER A 114 13.48 3.14 -7.93
N ASP A 115 13.21 3.69 -9.12
CA ASP A 115 12.17 4.71 -9.29
C ASP A 115 10.76 4.13 -9.06
N ASP A 116 10.52 2.90 -9.49
CA ASP A 116 9.24 2.23 -9.26
C ASP A 116 9.09 1.82 -7.79
N ILE A 117 10.17 1.39 -7.12
CA ILE A 117 10.15 1.14 -5.68
C ILE A 117 9.74 2.41 -4.91
N VAL A 118 10.32 3.58 -5.23
CA VAL A 118 9.94 4.84 -4.56
C VAL A 118 8.46 5.16 -4.72
N LYS A 119 7.86 4.85 -5.88
CA LYS A 119 6.41 5.06 -6.13
C LYS A 119 5.52 4.17 -5.26
N MET A 120 5.96 2.96 -4.96
CA MET A 120 5.23 2.01 -4.12
C MET A 120 5.28 2.36 -2.62
N LEU A 121 6.28 3.16 -2.18
CA LEU A 121 6.47 3.45 -0.76
C LEU A 121 5.48 4.50 -0.23
N LEU A 122 4.92 4.20 0.93
CA LEU A 122 3.90 4.99 1.61
C LEU A 122 4.53 5.88 2.68
N PRO A 123 4.33 7.21 2.65
CA PRO A 123 4.80 8.10 3.71
C PRO A 123 3.91 8.00 4.96
N GLY A 124 4.49 8.18 6.13
CA GLY A 124 3.73 8.24 7.40
C GLY A 124 4.04 7.13 8.39
N GLY A 125 4.94 6.22 8.04
CA GLY A 125 5.45 5.20 8.96
C GLY A 125 6.25 5.79 10.13
N LYS A 126 6.44 5.01 11.18
CA LYS A 126 7.22 5.34 12.37
C LYS A 126 8.69 4.93 12.27
N ILE A 127 8.96 3.87 11.51
CA ILE A 127 10.24 3.17 11.43
C ILE A 127 10.98 3.60 10.18
N LEU A 128 10.30 3.63 9.04
CA LEU A 128 10.85 4.02 7.74
C LEU A 128 10.48 5.47 7.39
N PRO A 129 11.37 6.44 7.65
CA PRO A 129 11.08 7.84 7.32
C PRO A 129 11.15 8.07 5.81
N ALA A 130 10.25 8.89 5.27
CA ALA A 130 10.16 9.18 3.83
C ALA A 130 11.50 9.71 3.24
N ARG A 131 12.33 10.40 4.05
CA ARG A 131 13.66 10.86 3.62
C ARG A 131 14.63 9.72 3.28
N ALA A 132 14.37 8.48 3.75
CA ALA A 132 15.20 7.31 3.47
C ALA A 132 14.74 6.55 2.22
N PHE A 133 13.59 6.86 1.64
CA PHE A 133 13.01 6.08 0.55
C PHE A 133 13.93 5.97 -0.67
N SER A 134 14.52 7.08 -1.10
CA SER A 134 15.44 7.05 -2.26
C SER A 134 16.69 6.20 -1.99
N SER A 135 17.26 6.27 -0.79
CA SER A 135 18.44 5.45 -0.45
C SER A 135 18.08 3.97 -0.30
N ILE A 136 16.91 3.66 0.26
CA ILE A 136 16.41 2.29 0.37
C ILE A 136 16.12 1.72 -1.03
N ALA A 137 15.45 2.49 -1.89
CA ALA A 137 15.15 2.06 -3.25
C ALA A 137 16.42 1.80 -4.07
N ALA A 138 17.47 2.60 -3.90
CA ALA A 138 18.75 2.43 -4.59
C ALA A 138 19.59 1.26 -4.04
N GLY A 139 19.55 1.02 -2.73
CA GLY A 139 20.35 0.01 -2.05
C GLY A 139 19.59 -1.29 -1.70
N GLY A 140 18.30 -1.36 -2.05
CA GLY A 140 17.46 -2.54 -1.84
C GLY A 140 17.43 -3.01 -0.38
N ARG A 141 17.41 -4.32 -0.23
CA ARG A 141 17.38 -4.99 1.07
C ARG A 141 18.49 -4.53 2.03
N ASN A 142 19.70 -4.30 1.55
CA ASN A 142 20.80 -3.91 2.42
C ASN A 142 20.58 -2.53 3.05
N ALA A 143 20.15 -1.55 2.25
CA ALA A 143 19.84 -0.22 2.76
C ALA A 143 18.61 -0.23 3.68
N LEU A 144 17.62 -1.07 3.42
CA LEU A 144 16.51 -1.31 4.34
C LEU A 144 17.02 -1.80 5.70
N MET A 145 17.87 -2.83 5.73
CA MET A 145 18.43 -3.38 6.95
C MET A 145 19.20 -2.33 7.76
N ASP A 146 19.97 -1.48 7.10
CA ASP A 146 20.73 -0.41 7.76
C ASP A 146 19.78 0.62 8.42
N VAL A 147 18.69 1.00 7.74
CA VAL A 147 17.68 1.89 8.33
C VAL A 147 16.99 1.24 9.51
N LEU A 148 16.60 -0.02 9.42
CA LEU A 148 15.92 -0.76 10.48
C LEU A 148 16.81 -0.91 11.73
N ARG A 149 18.11 -1.20 11.57
CA ARG A 149 19.09 -1.29 12.67
C ARG A 149 19.24 0.01 13.44
N THR A 150 19.03 1.15 12.81
CA THR A 150 19.11 2.46 13.49
C THR A 150 17.83 2.81 14.26
N SER A 151 16.74 2.07 14.05
CA SER A 151 15.47 2.32 14.69
C SER A 151 15.38 1.63 16.06
N SER A 152 15.32 2.40 17.13
CA SER A 152 15.07 1.87 18.48
C SER A 152 13.66 1.28 18.70
N LYS A 153 12.78 1.40 17.70
CA LYS A 153 11.39 0.93 17.75
C LYS A 153 11.19 -0.38 16.98
N PHE A 154 12.25 -0.95 16.44
CA PHE A 154 12.19 -2.14 15.60
C PHE A 154 13.01 -3.28 16.21
N ASP A 155 12.40 -4.45 16.35
CA ASP A 155 13.09 -5.65 16.85
C ASP A 155 13.82 -6.34 15.69
N MET A 156 15.08 -5.95 15.52
CA MET A 156 15.97 -6.53 14.50
C MET A 156 16.21 -8.01 14.71
N GLY A 157 16.35 -8.46 15.96
CA GLY A 157 16.60 -9.88 16.24
C GLY A 157 15.45 -10.77 15.79
N HIS A 158 14.21 -10.35 16.07
CA HIS A 158 13.02 -11.04 15.59
C HIS A 158 12.95 -11.01 14.06
N PHE A 159 13.18 -9.87 13.43
CA PHE A 159 13.13 -9.72 11.98
C PHE A 159 14.18 -10.56 11.25
N GLU A 160 15.43 -10.59 11.73
CA GLU A 160 16.48 -11.43 11.16
C GLU A 160 16.11 -12.92 11.22
N GLY A 161 15.49 -13.36 12.33
CA GLY A 161 14.95 -14.71 12.44
C GLY A 161 13.85 -15.03 11.41
N LEU A 162 12.95 -14.07 11.13
CA LEU A 162 11.93 -14.23 10.08
C LEU A 162 12.56 -14.28 8.69
N LEU A 163 13.57 -13.47 8.41
CA LEU A 163 14.28 -13.50 7.12
C LEU A 163 15.03 -14.83 6.89
N GLU A 164 15.55 -15.47 7.94
CA GLU A 164 16.11 -16.81 7.84
C GLU A 164 15.05 -17.86 7.46
N GLN A 165 13.83 -17.72 7.99
CA GLN A 165 12.71 -18.58 7.61
C GLN A 165 12.31 -18.36 6.14
N VAL A 166 12.26 -17.11 5.66
CA VAL A 166 12.06 -16.77 4.25
C VAL A 166 13.09 -17.45 3.36
N ALA A 167 14.37 -17.38 3.75
CA ALA A 167 15.45 -18.03 2.99
C ALA A 167 15.29 -19.56 2.89
N LYS A 168 14.71 -20.20 3.91
CA LYS A 168 14.43 -21.64 3.94
C LYS A 168 13.17 -22.01 3.17
N SER A 169 12.09 -21.25 3.34
CA SER A 169 10.77 -21.54 2.74
C SER A 169 10.62 -21.00 1.30
N ARG A 170 11.45 -20.03 0.90
CA ARG A 170 11.31 -19.23 -0.33
C ARG A 170 9.97 -18.49 -0.43
N SER A 171 9.36 -18.18 0.73
CA SER A 171 8.12 -17.41 0.83
C SER A 171 8.29 -16.28 1.82
N LEU A 172 7.68 -15.13 1.53
CA LEU A 172 7.61 -13.97 2.43
C LEU A 172 6.54 -14.11 3.53
N ASP A 173 5.77 -15.21 3.54
CA ASP A 173 4.68 -15.42 4.52
C ASP A 173 5.16 -15.28 5.97
N SER A 174 6.40 -15.69 6.26
CA SER A 174 6.98 -15.53 7.60
C SER A 174 7.13 -14.06 8.02
N VAL A 175 7.32 -13.13 7.08
CA VAL A 175 7.44 -11.70 7.37
C VAL A 175 6.08 -11.07 7.62
N CYS A 176 4.99 -11.66 7.10
CA CYS A 176 3.63 -11.22 7.41
C CYS A 176 3.28 -11.36 8.90
N LEU A 177 4.05 -12.16 9.65
CA LEU A 177 3.91 -12.35 11.09
C LEU A 177 4.74 -11.36 11.93
N LEU A 178 5.28 -10.31 11.30
CA LEU A 178 6.16 -9.32 11.95
C LEU A 178 5.42 -8.49 13.03
N TYR A 179 4.08 -8.48 13.01
CA TYR A 179 3.23 -7.71 13.93
C TYR A 179 2.22 -8.57 14.67
#